data_798b33fc232cb4323f13c535fc96154f
#
_entry.id   798b33fc232cb4323f13c535fc96154f
#
_cell.length_a   1.000
_cell.length_b   1.000
_cell.length_c   1.000
_cell.angle_alpha   90.00
_cell.angle_beta   90.00
_cell.angle_gamma   90.00
#
_symmetry.space_group_name_H-M   'P 1'
#
loop_
_entity.id
_entity.type
_entity.pdbx_description
1 polymer ?
#
loop_
_entity_poly.entity_id
_entity_poly.type
_entity_poly.pdbx_seq_one_letter_code
_entity_poly.pdbx_strand_id
1 'polypeptide(L)'
;MQLKPQDFLVALKLVAWGEQRWTYARLAQELGLSASEAHAAVKRGLQSGLLLQNRETMGLPAGDVGGEAQLLHERQGIYRVTRNRVRRSAAASAEAAPPDNPVRVHSQALAEFALHGAKYAFPGVRLPLAVGVPTSHSAPAFAGVFAPGSTDFVWPHPNGSVRGIGVEPLHPSVPYAAMQDARLYELLALFDALRVGKARERNMALRRLQALIYPSAPLLPEEAPRG
;
A
#
# COMPACT_ATOMS: atom_id res chain seq x y z
N MET A 1 10.42 -12.23 10.47
CA MET A 1 9.41 -11.13 10.56
C MET A 1 8.26 -11.51 9.63
N GLN A 2 7.00 -11.34 10.03
CA GLN A 2 5.84 -11.66 9.20
C GLN A 2 5.20 -10.38 8.68
N LEU A 3 5.04 -10.27 7.35
CA LEU A 3 4.29 -9.19 6.71
C LEU A 3 2.80 -9.34 7.05
N LYS A 4 2.15 -8.24 7.42
CA LYS A 4 0.73 -8.20 7.79
C LYS A 4 -0.11 -7.54 6.69
N PRO A 5 -1.42 -7.82 6.58
CA PRO A 5 -2.30 -7.20 5.59
C PRO A 5 -2.25 -5.66 5.61
N GLN A 6 -2.20 -5.04 6.80
CA GLN A 6 -2.11 -3.58 6.91
C GLN A 6 -0.79 -3.00 6.40
N ASP A 7 0.30 -3.79 6.34
CA ASP A 7 1.58 -3.32 5.80
C ASP A 7 1.48 -3.15 4.29
N PHE A 8 0.82 -4.12 3.64
CA PHE A 8 0.54 -4.04 2.22
C PHE A 8 -0.49 -2.93 1.90
N LEU A 9 -1.54 -2.78 2.72
CA LEU A 9 -2.50 -1.68 2.60
C LEU A 9 -1.80 -0.30 2.67
N VAL A 10 -0.88 -0.12 3.61
CA VAL A 10 -0.06 1.11 3.73
C VAL A 10 0.79 1.33 2.49
N ALA A 11 1.45 0.29 1.98
CA ALA A 11 2.26 0.41 0.76
C ALA A 11 1.40 0.83 -0.45
N LEU A 12 0.21 0.25 -0.64
CA LEU A 12 -0.74 0.64 -1.69
C LEU A 12 -1.25 2.09 -1.50
N LYS A 13 -1.47 2.54 -0.27
CA LYS A 13 -1.85 3.92 0.01
C LYS A 13 -0.76 4.91 -0.38
N LEU A 14 0.49 4.58 -0.10
CA LEU A 14 1.62 5.41 -0.53
C LEU A 14 1.76 5.46 -2.07
N VAL A 15 1.46 4.37 -2.77
CA VAL A 15 1.34 4.38 -4.25
C VAL A 15 0.21 5.31 -4.70
N ALA A 16 -0.96 5.25 -4.05
CA ALA A 16 -2.10 6.09 -4.39
C ALA A 16 -1.78 7.58 -4.21
N TRP A 17 -1.05 7.94 -3.18
CA TRP A 17 -0.62 9.31 -2.95
C TRP A 17 0.51 9.77 -3.90
N GLY A 18 1.36 8.86 -4.39
CA GLY A 18 2.53 9.22 -5.21
C GLY A 18 3.47 10.16 -4.47
N GLU A 19 3.76 11.31 -5.08
CA GLU A 19 4.65 12.34 -4.53
C GLU A 19 4.00 13.25 -3.48
N GLN A 20 2.72 13.04 -3.13
CA GLN A 20 2.05 13.87 -2.14
C GLN A 20 2.73 13.76 -0.78
N ARG A 21 2.88 14.91 -0.11
CA ARG A 21 3.38 14.94 1.27
C ARG A 21 2.36 14.34 2.22
N TRP A 22 2.84 13.54 3.15
CA TRP A 22 1.99 12.86 4.10
C TRP A 22 2.60 12.85 5.51
N THR A 23 1.76 12.62 6.49
CA THR A 23 2.13 12.43 7.90
C THR A 23 1.57 11.12 8.41
N TYR A 24 2.17 10.54 9.46
CA TYR A 24 1.64 9.33 10.09
C TYR A 24 0.19 9.53 10.59
N ALA A 25 -0.14 10.72 11.08
CA ALA A 25 -1.50 11.03 11.52
C ALA A 25 -2.50 10.99 10.35
N ARG A 26 -2.16 11.62 9.22
CA ARG A 26 -2.98 11.58 8.01
C ARG A 26 -3.10 10.14 7.45
N LEU A 27 -1.98 9.40 7.41
CA LEU A 27 -1.97 8.01 6.96
C LEU A 27 -2.89 7.13 7.81
N ALA A 28 -2.81 7.25 9.13
CA ALA A 28 -3.66 6.53 10.07
C ALA A 28 -5.15 6.89 9.88
N GLN A 29 -5.46 8.17 9.79
CA GLN A 29 -6.82 8.66 9.62
C GLN A 29 -7.46 8.16 8.32
N GLU A 30 -6.78 8.32 7.19
CA GLU A 30 -7.32 7.93 5.88
C GLU A 30 -7.44 6.42 5.69
N LEU A 31 -6.64 5.63 6.43
CA LEU A 31 -6.74 4.16 6.42
C LEU A 31 -7.63 3.60 7.54
N GLY A 32 -8.16 4.41 8.44
CA GLY A 32 -8.90 3.92 9.60
C GLY A 32 -8.05 3.06 10.54
N LEU A 33 -6.76 3.39 10.67
CA LEU A 33 -5.80 2.74 11.55
C LEU A 33 -5.48 3.62 12.75
N SER A 34 -4.97 3.05 13.83
CA SER A 34 -4.34 3.84 14.88
C SER A 34 -2.96 4.36 14.42
N ALA A 35 -2.50 5.45 15.02
CA ALA A 35 -1.18 6.00 14.72
C ALA A 35 -0.05 4.98 14.97
N SER A 36 -0.17 4.17 16.03
CA SER A 36 0.76 3.07 16.33
C SER A 36 0.79 2.00 15.24
N GLU A 37 -0.37 1.61 14.72
CA GLU A 37 -0.48 0.63 13.65
C GLU A 37 0.12 1.15 12.35
N ALA A 38 -0.18 2.39 11.96
CA ALA A 38 0.38 3.03 10.79
C ALA A 38 1.92 3.11 10.89
N HIS A 39 2.46 3.53 12.04
CA HIS A 39 3.90 3.58 12.27
C HIS A 39 4.54 2.19 12.22
N ALA A 40 3.93 1.19 12.87
CA ALA A 40 4.41 -0.19 12.85
C ALA A 40 4.35 -0.80 11.45
N ALA A 41 3.33 -0.49 10.65
CA ALA A 41 3.19 -0.96 9.27
C ALA A 41 4.28 -0.37 8.37
N VAL A 42 4.55 0.93 8.44
CA VAL A 42 5.66 1.57 7.72
C VAL A 42 7.00 0.95 8.11
N LYS A 43 7.24 0.73 9.41
CA LYS A 43 8.47 0.07 9.89
C LYS A 43 8.64 -1.33 9.31
N ARG A 44 7.58 -2.15 9.28
CA ARG A 44 7.64 -3.48 8.66
C ARG A 44 7.78 -3.42 7.15
N GLY A 45 7.15 -2.42 6.48
CA GLY A 45 7.33 -2.16 5.05
C GLY A 45 8.78 -1.85 4.68
N LEU A 46 9.49 -1.07 5.51
CA LEU A 46 10.94 -0.82 5.37
C LEU A 46 11.75 -2.10 5.58
N GLN A 47 11.44 -2.88 6.61
CA GLN A 47 12.15 -4.12 6.91
C GLN A 47 11.93 -5.21 5.85
N SER A 48 10.79 -5.21 5.18
CA SER A 48 10.49 -6.16 4.09
C SER A 48 11.01 -5.72 2.71
N GLY A 49 11.54 -4.50 2.61
CA GLY A 49 12.01 -3.93 1.35
C GLY A 49 10.90 -3.45 0.41
N LEU A 50 9.63 -3.44 0.84
CA LEU A 50 8.52 -2.85 0.08
C LEU A 50 8.55 -1.32 0.10
N LEU A 51 9.16 -0.75 1.14
CA LEU A 51 9.39 0.68 1.31
C LEU A 51 10.89 0.95 1.45
N LEU A 52 11.31 2.15 1.06
CA LEU A 52 12.68 2.63 1.17
C LEU A 52 12.70 3.90 2.02
N GLN A 53 13.74 4.06 2.84
CA GLN A 53 14.00 5.35 3.50
C GLN A 53 14.42 6.39 2.47
N ASN A 54 13.86 7.59 2.58
CA ASN A 54 14.33 8.71 1.78
C ASN A 54 15.62 9.26 2.40
N ARG A 55 16.76 9.09 1.71
CA ARG A 55 18.09 9.49 2.21
C ARG A 55 18.26 11.02 2.29
N GLU A 56 17.49 11.77 1.50
CA GLU A 56 17.58 13.24 1.47
C GLU A 56 17.11 13.89 2.78
N THR A 57 16.20 13.22 3.51
CA THR A 57 15.70 13.69 4.81
C THR A 57 16.70 13.52 5.96
N MET A 58 17.76 12.75 5.77
CA MET A 58 18.73 12.49 6.85
C MET A 58 19.96 13.38 6.88
N GLY A 59 20.13 14.31 5.93
CA GLY A 59 21.27 15.22 5.90
C GLY A 59 22.64 14.53 5.80
N LEU A 60 22.67 13.28 5.34
CA LEU A 60 23.92 12.57 5.09
C LEU A 60 24.44 12.95 3.71
N PRO A 61 25.69 13.43 3.59
CA PRO A 61 26.29 13.76 2.30
C PRO A 61 26.31 12.50 1.42
N ALA A 62 26.10 12.70 0.11
CA ALA A 62 26.30 11.66 -0.90
C ALA A 62 27.76 11.20 -0.87
N GLY A 63 28.03 10.17 -0.10
CA GLY A 63 29.36 9.57 0.07
C GLY A 63 29.44 8.27 -0.70
N ASP A 64 30.29 8.29 -1.68
CA ASP A 64 31.02 7.26 -2.43
C ASP A 64 30.71 5.80 -2.07
N VAL A 65 30.18 5.08 -3.06
CA VAL A 65 30.06 3.62 -3.03
C VAL A 65 31.37 2.97 -3.45
N GLY A 66 32.25 2.78 -2.49
CA GLY A 66 33.47 1.99 -2.69
C GLY A 66 34.09 1.61 -1.35
N GLY A 67 33.95 0.36 -0.93
CA GLY A 67 34.73 -0.14 0.21
C GLY A 67 34.00 -1.10 1.15
N GLU A 68 34.25 -2.39 0.95
CA GLU A 68 34.39 -3.47 1.93
C GLU A 68 33.40 -3.60 3.11
N ALA A 69 32.69 -4.70 3.07
CA ALA A 69 31.98 -5.28 4.21
C ALA A 69 32.95 -5.58 5.37
N GLN A 70 32.85 -4.86 6.46
CA GLN A 70 33.54 -5.20 7.70
C GLN A 70 32.52 -5.53 8.79
N LEU A 71 32.49 -6.81 9.15
CA LEU A 71 31.82 -7.39 10.32
C LEU A 71 32.27 -6.64 11.59
N LEU A 72 31.36 -6.03 12.31
CA LEU A 72 31.61 -5.57 13.66
C LEU A 72 30.62 -6.17 14.66
N HIS A 73 31.24 -6.95 15.53
CA HIS A 73 30.74 -7.60 16.73
C HIS A 73 29.95 -6.67 17.66
N GLU A 74 28.98 -7.29 18.35
CA GLU A 74 28.27 -6.76 19.52
C GLU A 74 29.21 -6.18 20.57
N ARG A 75 28.84 -5.00 21.09
CA ARG A 75 29.13 -4.65 22.49
C ARG A 75 27.97 -3.85 23.07
N GLN A 76 27.47 -4.38 24.19
CA GLN A 76 26.51 -3.78 25.11
C GLN A 76 27.04 -2.44 25.64
N GLY A 77 26.17 -1.46 25.86
CA GLY A 77 26.55 -0.28 26.63
C GLY A 77 25.51 0.84 26.70
N ILE A 78 24.69 0.83 27.71
CA ILE A 78 24.21 1.92 28.55
C ILE A 78 23.62 3.15 27.85
N TYR A 79 22.28 3.25 27.85
CA TYR A 79 21.52 4.47 27.57
C TYR A 79 21.67 5.49 28.71
N ARG A 80 22.39 6.58 28.47
CA ARG A 80 22.39 7.76 29.34
C ARG A 80 21.36 8.77 28.79
N VAL A 81 20.23 8.89 29.47
CA VAL A 81 19.21 9.91 29.19
C VAL A 81 19.75 11.27 29.70
N THR A 82 20.19 12.12 28.80
CA THR A 82 20.41 13.55 29.07
C THR A 82 19.15 14.32 28.70
N ARG A 83 18.39 14.74 29.71
CA ARG A 83 17.34 15.76 29.60
C ARG A 83 17.98 17.10 29.28
N ASN A 84 17.99 17.51 28.01
CA ASN A 84 18.31 18.90 27.65
C ASN A 84 17.00 19.67 27.50
N ARG A 85 16.72 20.50 28.50
CA ARG A 85 15.63 21.48 28.54
C ARG A 85 16.11 22.71 27.77
N VAL A 86 15.81 22.77 26.46
CA VAL A 86 16.08 23.97 25.67
C VAL A 86 14.88 24.91 25.76
N ARG A 87 15.12 26.12 26.33
CA ARG A 87 14.20 27.25 26.37
C ARG A 87 13.83 27.60 24.91
N ARG A 88 12.53 27.62 24.63
CA ARG A 88 12.01 28.20 23.39
C ARG A 88 12.09 29.73 23.51
N SER A 89 12.96 30.36 22.73
CA SER A 89 12.84 31.76 22.36
C SER A 89 11.97 31.82 21.10
N ALA A 90 10.86 32.56 21.20
CA ALA A 90 10.03 32.89 20.05
C ALA A 90 10.80 33.89 19.17
N ALA A 91 11.23 33.44 18.01
CA ALA A 91 11.58 34.30 16.88
C ALA A 91 10.88 33.72 15.65
N ALA A 92 10.05 34.54 15.01
CA ALA A 92 9.40 34.23 13.75
C ALA A 92 10.47 33.91 12.73
N SER A 93 10.52 32.66 12.33
CA SER A 93 11.37 32.19 11.24
C SER A 93 10.52 31.71 10.10
N ALA A 94 10.85 32.19 8.91
CA ALA A 94 10.33 31.83 7.62
C ALA A 94 9.94 30.35 7.57
N GLU A 95 8.77 30.10 7.00
CA GLU A 95 8.17 28.79 6.77
C GLU A 95 9.13 27.94 5.94
N ALA A 96 10.03 27.24 6.63
CA ALA A 96 10.88 26.24 6.01
C ALA A 96 9.95 25.17 5.44
N ALA A 97 10.08 24.90 4.14
CA ALA A 97 9.34 23.83 3.49
C ALA A 97 9.43 22.55 4.33
N PRO A 98 8.32 21.91 4.66
CA PRO A 98 8.36 20.69 5.48
C PRO A 98 9.27 19.66 4.82
N PRO A 99 10.00 18.87 5.61
CA PRO A 99 10.94 17.88 5.09
C PRO A 99 10.22 16.92 4.14
N ASP A 100 10.91 16.46 3.12
CA ASP A 100 10.42 15.44 2.19
C ASP A 100 9.90 14.19 2.94
N ASN A 101 9.01 13.45 2.28
CA ASN A 101 8.44 12.24 2.88
C ASN A 101 9.57 11.33 3.43
N PRO A 102 9.46 10.85 4.68
CA PRO A 102 10.53 10.06 5.30
C PRO A 102 10.74 8.70 4.62
N VAL A 103 9.75 8.25 3.86
CA VAL A 103 9.72 6.95 3.20
C VAL A 103 9.11 7.08 1.82
N ARG A 104 9.63 6.33 0.88
CA ARG A 104 9.08 6.17 -0.48
C ARG A 104 8.79 4.69 -0.78
N VAL A 105 7.95 4.44 -1.76
CA VAL A 105 7.64 3.08 -2.22
C VAL A 105 8.81 2.53 -3.03
N HIS A 106 9.17 1.26 -2.78
CA HIS A 106 10.06 0.50 -3.67
C HIS A 106 9.19 -0.14 -4.76
N SER A 107 8.90 0.62 -5.83
CA SER A 107 7.90 0.25 -6.84
C SER A 107 8.13 -1.12 -7.46
N GLN A 108 9.38 -1.48 -7.77
CA GLN A 108 9.70 -2.79 -8.33
C GLN A 108 9.38 -3.93 -7.35
N ALA A 109 9.89 -3.87 -6.11
CA ALA A 109 9.66 -4.91 -5.11
C ALA A 109 8.18 -5.01 -4.73
N LEU A 110 7.49 -3.86 -4.63
CA LEU A 110 6.05 -3.85 -4.37
C LEU A 110 5.27 -4.46 -5.53
N ALA A 111 5.60 -4.16 -6.78
CA ALA A 111 4.96 -4.75 -7.94
C ALA A 111 5.17 -6.28 -7.97
N GLU A 112 6.40 -6.74 -7.78
CA GLU A 112 6.72 -8.16 -7.71
C GLU A 112 5.89 -8.89 -6.65
N PHE A 113 5.84 -8.33 -5.44
CA PHE A 113 5.02 -8.87 -4.37
C PHE A 113 3.53 -8.83 -4.68
N ALA A 114 2.99 -7.69 -5.12
CA ALA A 114 1.56 -7.48 -5.39
C ALA A 114 1.03 -8.44 -6.47
N LEU A 115 1.80 -8.62 -7.55
CA LEU A 115 1.39 -9.41 -8.71
C LEU A 115 1.55 -10.91 -8.49
N HIS A 116 2.61 -11.33 -7.80
CA HIS A 116 3.01 -12.75 -7.74
C HIS A 116 2.93 -13.36 -6.33
N GLY A 117 3.14 -12.58 -5.27
CA GLY A 117 3.22 -13.08 -3.89
C GLY A 117 1.98 -12.82 -3.05
N ALA A 118 1.40 -11.61 -3.13
CA ALA A 118 0.40 -11.13 -2.20
C ALA A 118 -0.89 -11.97 -2.16
N LYS A 119 -1.34 -12.52 -3.29
CA LYS A 119 -2.52 -13.39 -3.35
C LYS A 119 -2.37 -14.70 -2.58
N TYR A 120 -1.13 -15.17 -2.38
CA TYR A 120 -0.84 -16.37 -1.58
C TYR A 120 -0.62 -16.02 -0.10
N ALA A 121 -0.01 -14.86 0.16
CA ALA A 121 0.17 -14.37 1.53
C ALA A 121 -1.17 -13.93 2.16
N PHE A 122 -2.06 -13.39 1.33
CA PHE A 122 -3.38 -12.87 1.73
C PHE A 122 -4.47 -13.43 0.81
N PRO A 123 -4.83 -14.71 0.94
CA PRO A 123 -5.80 -15.35 0.04
C PRO A 123 -7.17 -14.68 0.14
N GLY A 124 -7.88 -14.62 -0.98
CA GLY A 124 -9.24 -14.10 -1.01
C GLY A 124 -10.25 -15.14 -0.54
N VAL A 125 -11.08 -14.79 0.43
CA VAL A 125 -12.17 -15.61 0.93
C VAL A 125 -13.50 -15.03 0.46
N ARG A 126 -14.37 -15.89 -0.12
CA ARG A 126 -15.74 -15.52 -0.47
C ARG A 126 -16.64 -15.71 0.74
N LEU A 127 -17.46 -14.70 0.99
CA LEU A 127 -18.42 -14.64 2.08
C LEU A 127 -19.85 -14.78 1.53
N PRO A 128 -20.86 -15.02 2.38
CA PRO A 128 -22.26 -14.98 2.00
C PRO A 128 -22.66 -13.68 1.32
N LEU A 129 -23.83 -13.66 0.68
CA LEU A 129 -24.44 -12.46 0.09
C LEU A 129 -24.59 -11.36 1.14
N ALA A 130 -24.08 -10.18 0.83
CA ALA A 130 -24.13 -9.02 1.70
C ALA A 130 -24.34 -7.73 0.90
N VAL A 131 -24.75 -6.67 1.57
CA VAL A 131 -24.66 -5.31 1.05
C VAL A 131 -23.25 -4.80 1.34
N GLY A 132 -22.63 -4.13 0.35
CA GLY A 132 -21.26 -3.68 0.51
C GLY A 132 -20.80 -2.71 -0.58
N VAL A 133 -19.50 -2.40 -0.52
CA VAL A 133 -18.80 -1.60 -1.53
C VAL A 133 -18.33 -2.55 -2.63
N PRO A 134 -18.63 -2.29 -3.92
CA PRO A 134 -18.23 -3.14 -5.03
C PRO A 134 -16.71 -3.38 -5.05
N THR A 135 -16.29 -4.61 -5.37
CA THR A 135 -14.87 -4.95 -5.49
C THR A 135 -14.62 -5.91 -6.64
N SER A 136 -13.35 -6.23 -6.91
CA SER A 136 -12.97 -7.10 -8.03
C SER A 136 -13.59 -6.58 -9.34
N HIS A 137 -14.16 -7.47 -10.16
CA HIS A 137 -14.78 -7.12 -11.44
C HIS A 137 -16.00 -6.18 -11.35
N SER A 138 -16.61 -6.05 -10.18
CA SER A 138 -17.77 -5.18 -9.94
C SER A 138 -17.37 -3.74 -9.55
N ALA A 139 -16.07 -3.50 -9.31
CA ALA A 139 -15.59 -2.17 -8.97
C ALA A 139 -15.60 -1.22 -10.18
N PRO A 140 -15.69 0.10 -9.96
CA PRO A 140 -15.63 1.12 -11.02
C PRO A 140 -14.43 0.96 -11.97
N ALA A 141 -13.32 0.43 -11.47
CA ALA A 141 -12.12 0.15 -12.26
C ALA A 141 -12.37 -0.80 -13.46
N PHE A 142 -13.42 -1.60 -13.40
CA PHE A 142 -13.80 -2.55 -14.47
C PHE A 142 -15.08 -2.14 -15.19
N ALA A 143 -15.58 -0.94 -14.98
CA ALA A 143 -16.82 -0.46 -15.59
C ALA A 143 -16.76 -0.57 -17.14
N GLY A 144 -17.81 -1.14 -17.74
CA GLY A 144 -17.90 -1.29 -19.20
C GLY A 144 -17.01 -2.39 -19.80
N VAL A 145 -16.25 -3.12 -19.02
CA VAL A 145 -15.31 -4.15 -19.51
C VAL A 145 -15.95 -5.54 -19.55
N PHE A 146 -16.83 -5.83 -18.61
CA PHE A 146 -17.51 -7.11 -18.51
C PHE A 146 -18.99 -6.95 -18.77
N ALA A 147 -19.59 -7.98 -19.43
CA ALA A 147 -21.01 -7.97 -19.72
C ALA A 147 -21.86 -7.95 -18.43
N PRO A 148 -23.01 -7.24 -18.44
CA PRO A 148 -23.98 -7.33 -17.35
C PRO A 148 -24.44 -8.77 -17.15
N GLY A 149 -24.60 -9.20 -15.88
CA GLY A 149 -25.14 -10.54 -15.56
C GLY A 149 -24.23 -11.43 -14.73
N SER A 150 -22.99 -11.01 -14.42
CA SER A 150 -22.21 -11.66 -13.36
C SER A 150 -22.71 -11.18 -12.00
N THR A 151 -22.75 -12.08 -11.01
CA THR A 151 -23.04 -11.71 -9.63
C THR A 151 -21.95 -10.78 -9.11
N ASP A 152 -22.36 -9.63 -8.58
CA ASP A 152 -21.45 -8.64 -8.03
C ASP A 152 -20.63 -9.17 -6.86
N PHE A 153 -19.41 -8.69 -6.73
CA PHE A 153 -18.56 -8.90 -5.57
C PHE A 153 -18.47 -7.62 -4.75
N VAL A 154 -18.61 -7.74 -3.44
CA VAL A 154 -18.64 -6.60 -2.54
C VAL A 154 -17.80 -6.84 -1.30
N TRP A 155 -17.17 -5.79 -0.78
CA TRP A 155 -16.71 -5.77 0.61
C TRP A 155 -17.92 -5.49 1.50
N PRO A 156 -18.31 -6.38 2.40
CA PRO A 156 -19.44 -6.14 3.31
C PRO A 156 -19.23 -4.83 4.09
N HIS A 157 -20.16 -3.90 3.97
CA HIS A 157 -20.09 -2.61 4.66
C HIS A 157 -21.49 -1.99 4.77
N PRO A 158 -21.89 -1.42 5.93
CA PRO A 158 -23.23 -0.87 6.14
C PRO A 158 -23.57 0.28 5.18
N ASN A 159 -22.59 1.06 4.75
CA ASN A 159 -22.76 2.16 3.79
C ASN A 159 -22.53 1.71 2.34
N GLY A 160 -22.55 0.42 2.06
CA GLY A 160 -22.43 -0.11 0.71
C GLY A 160 -23.68 0.14 -0.13
N SER A 161 -23.52 0.24 -1.45
CA SER A 161 -24.59 0.56 -2.40
C SER A 161 -25.06 -0.65 -3.21
N VAL A 162 -24.35 -1.77 -3.16
CA VAL A 162 -24.63 -2.96 -4.00
C VAL A 162 -24.75 -4.19 -3.14
N ARG A 163 -25.66 -5.10 -3.54
CA ARG A 163 -25.82 -6.42 -2.94
C ARG A 163 -25.14 -7.45 -3.83
N GLY A 164 -24.18 -8.18 -3.27
CA GLY A 164 -23.40 -9.17 -4.00
C GLY A 164 -22.78 -10.23 -3.11
N ILE A 165 -21.98 -11.12 -3.70
CA ILE A 165 -21.17 -12.08 -2.94
C ILE A 165 -20.12 -11.29 -2.14
N GLY A 166 -20.08 -11.49 -0.83
CA GLY A 166 -19.08 -10.90 0.03
C GLY A 166 -17.67 -11.38 -0.34
N VAL A 167 -16.72 -10.51 -0.31
CA VAL A 167 -15.28 -10.81 -0.37
C VAL A 167 -14.65 -10.28 0.90
N GLU A 168 -13.90 -11.11 1.60
CA GLU A 168 -13.17 -10.68 2.78
C GLU A 168 -12.14 -9.61 2.39
N PRO A 169 -12.26 -8.38 2.91
CA PRO A 169 -11.32 -7.32 2.58
C PRO A 169 -9.93 -7.66 3.10
N LEU A 170 -8.89 -7.16 2.42
CA LEU A 170 -7.49 -7.33 2.85
C LEU A 170 -7.28 -6.94 4.32
N HIS A 171 -8.00 -5.92 4.79
CA HIS A 171 -8.06 -5.48 6.18
C HIS A 171 -9.47 -4.94 6.47
N PRO A 172 -9.99 -5.04 7.70
CA PRO A 172 -11.35 -4.57 8.02
C PRO A 172 -11.62 -3.10 7.65
N SER A 173 -10.61 -2.25 7.63
CA SER A 173 -10.75 -0.84 7.27
C SER A 173 -10.75 -0.57 5.75
N VAL A 174 -10.52 -1.57 4.90
CA VAL A 174 -10.44 -1.41 3.43
C VAL A 174 -11.69 -0.75 2.84
N PRO A 175 -12.93 -1.15 3.17
CA PRO A 175 -14.10 -0.49 2.59
C PRO A 175 -14.16 1.00 2.91
N TYR A 176 -13.85 1.35 4.16
CA TYR A 176 -13.77 2.75 4.59
C TYR A 176 -12.70 3.53 3.83
N ALA A 177 -11.47 3.00 3.76
CA ALA A 177 -10.35 3.66 3.10
C ALA A 177 -10.57 3.82 1.59
N ALA A 178 -11.20 2.82 0.93
CA ALA A 178 -11.55 2.86 -0.48
C ALA A 178 -12.57 3.95 -0.80
N MET A 179 -13.55 4.17 0.06
CA MET A 179 -14.54 5.24 -0.13
C MET A 179 -13.93 6.66 0.01
N GLN A 180 -12.78 6.81 0.67
CA GLN A 180 -12.09 8.09 0.85
C GLN A 180 -11.12 8.42 -0.30
N ASP A 181 -10.64 7.42 -1.05
CA ASP A 181 -9.59 7.59 -2.05
C ASP A 181 -9.83 6.67 -3.25
N ALA A 182 -10.25 7.27 -4.37
CA ALA A 182 -10.58 6.54 -5.59
C ALA A 182 -9.38 5.77 -6.18
N ARG A 183 -8.16 6.30 -6.01
CA ARG A 183 -6.94 5.65 -6.52
C ARG A 183 -6.55 4.44 -5.66
N LEU A 184 -6.68 4.57 -4.35
CA LEU A 184 -6.54 3.43 -3.46
C LEU A 184 -7.62 2.38 -3.70
N TYR A 185 -8.86 2.81 -3.94
CA TYR A 185 -9.96 1.92 -4.29
C TYR A 185 -9.63 1.09 -5.54
N GLU A 186 -9.15 1.73 -6.59
CA GLU A 186 -8.73 1.04 -7.81
C GLU A 186 -7.66 -0.03 -7.52
N LEU A 187 -6.60 0.30 -6.79
CA LEU A 187 -5.52 -0.62 -6.43
C LEU A 187 -6.04 -1.84 -5.64
N LEU A 188 -6.92 -1.61 -4.66
CA LEU A 188 -7.48 -2.67 -3.83
C LEU A 188 -8.45 -3.56 -4.61
N ALA A 189 -9.29 -3.00 -5.46
CA ALA A 189 -10.21 -3.75 -6.31
C ALA A 189 -9.47 -4.61 -7.36
N LEU A 190 -8.40 -4.09 -7.95
CA LEU A 190 -7.52 -4.84 -8.84
C LEU A 190 -6.82 -5.98 -8.10
N PHE A 191 -6.36 -5.74 -6.88
CA PHE A 191 -5.78 -6.80 -6.05
C PHE A 191 -6.81 -7.89 -5.73
N ASP A 192 -8.06 -7.54 -5.42
CA ASP A 192 -9.12 -8.52 -5.21
C ASP A 192 -9.44 -9.32 -6.49
N ALA A 193 -9.37 -8.69 -7.65
CA ALA A 193 -9.52 -9.42 -8.91
C ALA A 193 -8.41 -10.47 -9.11
N LEU A 194 -7.19 -10.23 -8.60
CA LEU A 194 -6.13 -11.24 -8.57
C LEU A 194 -6.44 -12.40 -7.60
N ARG A 195 -7.09 -12.10 -6.45
CA ARG A 195 -7.38 -13.10 -5.41
C ARG A 195 -8.58 -13.99 -5.76
N VAL A 196 -9.67 -13.37 -6.23
CA VAL A 196 -10.99 -14.06 -6.38
C VAL A 196 -11.54 -14.06 -7.80
N GLY A 197 -10.95 -13.31 -8.71
CA GLY A 197 -11.41 -13.12 -10.08
C GLY A 197 -11.20 -14.35 -10.98
N LYS A 198 -11.89 -14.39 -12.12
CA LYS A 198 -11.68 -15.34 -13.20
C LYS A 198 -10.41 -15.01 -14.01
N ALA A 199 -9.99 -15.90 -14.90
CA ALA A 199 -8.74 -15.74 -15.66
C ALA A 199 -8.64 -14.39 -16.40
N ARG A 200 -9.70 -13.97 -17.13
CA ARG A 200 -9.73 -12.69 -17.85
C ARG A 200 -9.64 -11.48 -16.92
N GLU A 201 -10.35 -11.52 -15.79
CA GLU A 201 -10.31 -10.48 -14.75
C GLU A 201 -8.92 -10.37 -14.14
N ARG A 202 -8.30 -11.51 -13.81
CA ARG A 202 -6.93 -11.58 -13.27
C ARG A 202 -5.90 -11.01 -14.24
N ASN A 203 -5.95 -11.39 -15.52
CA ASN A 203 -5.00 -10.93 -16.52
C ASN A 203 -5.08 -9.41 -16.73
N MET A 204 -6.30 -8.86 -16.75
CA MET A 204 -6.49 -7.42 -16.81
C MET A 204 -5.98 -6.73 -15.55
N ALA A 205 -6.37 -7.23 -14.37
CA ALA A 205 -5.95 -6.68 -13.09
C ALA A 205 -4.42 -6.66 -12.96
N LEU A 206 -3.76 -7.74 -13.41
CA LEU A 206 -2.31 -7.89 -13.36
C LEU A 206 -1.61 -6.76 -14.15
N ARG A 207 -2.02 -6.54 -15.40
CA ARG A 207 -1.46 -5.46 -16.24
C ARG A 207 -1.71 -4.07 -15.66
N ARG A 208 -2.95 -3.79 -15.22
CA ARG A 208 -3.31 -2.47 -14.66
C ARG A 208 -2.60 -2.21 -13.34
N LEU A 209 -2.54 -3.20 -12.45
CA LEU A 209 -1.88 -3.07 -11.17
C LEU A 209 -0.37 -2.84 -11.33
N GLN A 210 0.27 -3.55 -12.28
CA GLN A 210 1.66 -3.29 -12.64
C GLN A 210 1.87 -1.85 -13.09
N ALA A 211 1.08 -1.37 -14.04
CA ALA A 211 1.19 -0.01 -14.56
C ALA A 211 0.98 1.08 -13.49
N LEU A 212 0.11 0.81 -12.49
CA LEU A 212 -0.15 1.75 -11.40
C LEU A 212 0.98 1.75 -10.34
N ILE A 213 1.54 0.58 -10.02
CA ILE A 213 2.59 0.46 -8.98
C ILE A 213 3.98 0.77 -9.55
N TYR A 214 4.26 0.31 -10.78
CA TYR A 214 5.56 0.45 -11.41
C TYR A 214 5.43 0.90 -12.87
N PRO A 215 5.13 2.18 -13.12
CA PRO A 215 4.88 2.72 -14.47
C PRO A 215 6.06 2.56 -15.44
N SER A 216 7.29 2.50 -14.91
CA SER A 216 8.52 2.35 -15.72
C SER A 216 8.82 0.90 -16.11
N ALA A 217 8.02 -0.08 -15.63
CA ALA A 217 8.21 -1.48 -15.99
C ALA A 217 7.87 -1.73 -17.47
N PRO A 218 8.58 -2.66 -18.14
CA PRO A 218 8.13 -3.14 -19.44
C PRO A 218 6.72 -3.77 -19.29
N LEU A 219 5.84 -3.48 -20.25
CA LEU A 219 4.49 -4.03 -20.25
C LEU A 219 4.55 -5.57 -20.34
N LEU A 220 3.75 -6.24 -19.51
CA LEU A 220 3.59 -7.68 -19.60
C LEU A 220 3.01 -8.05 -20.98
N PRO A 221 3.54 -9.10 -21.64
CA PRO A 221 3.06 -9.53 -22.94
C PRO A 221 1.55 -9.86 -22.87
N GLU A 222 0.83 -9.48 -23.90
CA GLU A 222 -0.56 -9.87 -24.05
C GLU A 222 -0.62 -11.38 -24.32
N GLU A 223 -1.13 -12.16 -23.37
CA GLU A 223 -1.40 -13.57 -23.63
C GLU A 223 -2.45 -13.65 -24.75
N ALA A 224 -2.03 -14.18 -25.90
CA ALA A 224 -2.95 -14.48 -26.98
C ALA A 224 -4.09 -15.37 -26.47
N PRO A 225 -5.33 -15.15 -26.89
CA PRO A 225 -6.42 -16.03 -26.49
C PRO A 225 -6.07 -17.45 -26.91
N ARG A 226 -5.94 -18.34 -25.95
CA ARG A 226 -5.86 -19.79 -26.24
C ARG A 226 -7.20 -20.18 -26.83
N GLY A 227 -7.18 -20.50 -28.13
CA GLY A 227 -8.33 -20.99 -28.89
C GLY A 227 -8.91 -22.29 -28.32
#